data_6a6dbc0e843d9d8e01c60458ef6cd13e
#
_entry.id   6a6dbc0e843d9d8e01c60458ef6cd13e
#
_cell.length_a   1.000
_cell.length_b   1.000
_cell.length_c   1.000
_cell.angle_alpha   90.00
_cell.angle_beta   90.00
_cell.angle_gamma   90.00
#
_symmetry.space_group_name_H-M   'P 1'
#
loop_
_entity.id
_entity.type
_entity.pdbx_description
1 polymer ?
#
loop_
_entity_poly.entity_id
_entity_poly.type
_entity_poly.pdbx_seq_one_letter_code
_entity_poly.pdbx_strand_id
1 'polypeptide(L)'
;MTQQIKYKRVLLKLSGESLMGSDPFGINHDTIVQTVDEIAEVVKMGVQVGIVVGGGNIFRGVSAQAGSMDRATADYMGMMATVMNALALKDAFETLGIKARVQSALSMQQIAETYARPKAIQYLEEGKVVIFAAGTGNPFFTTDTAAALRGAEMNCDVMLKATNVDGVYTADPKKDPSATRYETITFDEALNKNLKVMDATAFALCRERKLNIVVFGIAKQGSLKRVVTGEDEGTLVHC
;
A
#
# COMPACT_ATOMS: atom_id res chain seq x y z
N MET A 1 -9.26 -28.51 1.94
CA MET A 1 -8.10 -28.22 2.78
C MET A 1 -8.06 -26.71 2.98
N THR A 2 -8.15 -26.22 4.23
CA THR A 2 -7.99 -24.79 4.54
C THR A 2 -6.54 -24.42 4.25
N GLN A 3 -6.30 -23.54 3.27
CA GLN A 3 -4.98 -23.00 2.99
C GLN A 3 -4.43 -22.32 4.27
N GLN A 4 -3.22 -22.65 4.69
CA GLN A 4 -2.64 -22.09 5.90
C GLN A 4 -2.23 -20.64 5.64
N ILE A 5 -2.73 -19.72 6.46
CA ILE A 5 -2.37 -18.31 6.43
C ILE A 5 -0.99 -18.13 7.08
N LYS A 6 -0.03 -17.55 6.35
CA LYS A 6 1.30 -17.19 6.86
C LYS A 6 1.29 -15.86 7.59
N TYR A 7 0.59 -14.86 7.03
CA TYR A 7 0.51 -13.51 7.58
C TYR A 7 -0.92 -13.19 8.02
N LYS A 8 -1.12 -13.02 9.32
CA LYS A 8 -2.45 -12.78 9.91
C LYS A 8 -2.89 -11.33 9.84
N ARG A 9 -1.95 -10.40 9.98
CA ARG A 9 -2.20 -8.95 9.88
C ARG A 9 -1.21 -8.33 8.91
N VAL A 10 -1.72 -7.70 7.86
CA VAL A 10 -0.90 -7.12 6.81
C VAL A 10 -1.21 -5.64 6.63
N LEU A 11 -0.20 -4.86 6.25
CA LEU A 11 -0.40 -3.55 5.69
C LEU A 11 -0.19 -3.60 4.19
N LEU A 12 -1.23 -3.37 3.41
CA LEU A 12 -1.18 -3.31 1.96
C LEU A 12 -0.99 -1.87 1.50
N LYS A 13 0.13 -1.60 0.80
CA LYS A 13 0.35 -0.32 0.13
C LYS A 13 -0.01 -0.42 -1.34
N LEU A 14 -0.97 0.37 -1.76
CA LEU A 14 -1.41 0.51 -3.15
C LEU A 14 -0.86 1.80 -3.77
N SER A 15 -0.40 1.74 -5.03
CA SER A 15 -0.16 2.95 -5.81
C SER A 15 -1.49 3.59 -6.22
N GLY A 16 -1.62 4.91 -6.17
CA GLY A 16 -2.79 5.57 -6.75
C GLY A 16 -2.94 5.23 -8.23
N GLU A 17 -1.84 5.09 -8.96
CA GLU A 17 -1.86 4.71 -10.38
C GLU A 17 -2.49 3.34 -10.64
N SER A 18 -2.45 2.43 -9.67
CA SER A 18 -3.13 1.13 -9.80
C SER A 18 -4.67 1.23 -9.78
N LEU A 19 -5.23 2.40 -9.45
CA LEU A 19 -6.67 2.65 -9.42
C LEU A 19 -7.20 3.37 -10.67
N MET A 20 -6.33 3.79 -11.58
CA MET A 20 -6.77 4.48 -12.80
C MET A 20 -6.95 3.55 -14.01
N GLY A 21 -6.50 2.30 -13.92
CA GLY A 21 -6.58 1.35 -15.02
C GLY A 21 -5.82 1.83 -16.26
N SER A 22 -6.49 1.83 -17.41
CA SER A 22 -5.97 2.37 -18.68
C SER A 22 -6.21 3.88 -18.85
N ASP A 23 -6.93 4.51 -17.92
CA ASP A 23 -7.24 5.94 -18.00
C ASP A 23 -5.98 6.77 -17.70
N PRO A 24 -5.86 7.98 -18.29
CA PRO A 24 -4.68 8.81 -18.10
C PRO A 24 -4.62 9.47 -16.69
N PHE A 25 -5.76 9.53 -15.98
CA PHE A 25 -5.89 10.07 -14.62
C PHE A 25 -7.22 9.67 -13.99
N GLY A 26 -7.35 9.87 -12.69
CA GLY A 26 -8.60 9.68 -11.96
C GLY A 26 -8.77 8.28 -11.40
N ILE A 27 -9.99 7.90 -11.18
CA ILE A 27 -10.40 6.64 -10.57
C ILE A 27 -11.23 5.85 -11.57
N ASN A 28 -10.75 4.67 -11.96
CA ASN A 28 -11.48 3.78 -12.83
C ASN A 28 -12.30 2.79 -11.99
N HIS A 29 -13.61 2.74 -12.21
CA HIS A 29 -14.54 1.93 -11.43
C HIS A 29 -14.22 0.43 -11.52
N ASP A 30 -14.00 -0.10 -12.73
CA ASP A 30 -13.75 -1.53 -12.93
C ASP A 30 -12.43 -1.95 -12.26
N THR A 31 -11.42 -1.10 -12.32
CA THR A 31 -10.13 -1.32 -11.67
C THR A 31 -10.25 -1.34 -10.15
N ILE A 32 -11.08 -0.46 -9.56
CA ILE A 32 -11.37 -0.49 -8.13
C ILE A 32 -12.06 -1.78 -7.74
N VAL A 33 -13.08 -2.19 -8.48
CA VAL A 33 -13.81 -3.44 -8.21
C VAL A 33 -12.85 -4.63 -8.23
N GLN A 34 -12.02 -4.76 -9.26
CA GLN A 34 -11.02 -5.83 -9.35
C GLN A 34 -10.04 -5.82 -8.17
N THR A 35 -9.53 -4.62 -7.80
CA THR A 35 -8.61 -4.48 -6.67
C THR A 35 -9.27 -4.89 -5.34
N VAL A 36 -10.52 -4.48 -5.14
CA VAL A 36 -11.26 -4.78 -3.93
C VAL A 36 -11.65 -6.26 -3.86
N ASP A 37 -11.98 -6.91 -4.99
CA ASP A 37 -12.24 -8.35 -5.06
C ASP A 37 -11.04 -9.19 -4.61
N GLU A 38 -9.83 -8.86 -5.08
CA GLU A 38 -8.58 -9.50 -4.64
C GLU A 38 -8.36 -9.37 -3.12
N ILE A 39 -8.61 -8.18 -2.58
CA ILE A 39 -8.45 -7.93 -1.15
C ILE A 39 -9.56 -8.63 -0.36
N ALA A 40 -10.79 -8.63 -0.87
CA ALA A 40 -11.93 -9.27 -0.27
C ALA A 40 -11.72 -10.78 -0.07
N GLU A 41 -11.04 -11.44 -1.01
CA GLU A 41 -10.72 -12.86 -0.90
C GLU A 41 -9.88 -13.15 0.34
N VAL A 42 -8.82 -12.38 0.59
CA VAL A 42 -7.95 -12.59 1.75
C VAL A 42 -8.61 -12.15 3.07
N VAL A 43 -9.45 -11.13 3.04
CA VAL A 43 -10.26 -10.73 4.22
C VAL A 43 -11.22 -11.84 4.62
N LYS A 44 -11.89 -12.47 3.65
CA LYS A 44 -12.79 -13.62 3.89
C LYS A 44 -12.05 -14.84 4.44
N MET A 45 -10.76 -14.97 4.17
CA MET A 45 -9.90 -16.02 4.77
C MET A 45 -9.54 -15.71 6.23
N GLY A 46 -9.85 -14.52 6.75
CA GLY A 46 -9.55 -14.10 8.13
C GLY A 46 -8.27 -13.27 8.28
N VAL A 47 -7.68 -12.79 7.18
CA VAL A 47 -6.54 -11.87 7.24
C VAL A 47 -7.03 -10.47 7.62
N GLN A 48 -6.37 -9.85 8.57
CA GLN A 48 -6.60 -8.46 8.97
C GLN A 48 -5.84 -7.53 8.02
N VAL A 49 -6.55 -6.67 7.30
CA VAL A 49 -5.96 -5.84 6.23
C VAL A 49 -6.08 -4.36 6.56
N GLY A 50 -4.92 -3.71 6.76
CA GLY A 50 -4.77 -2.26 6.71
C GLY A 50 -4.31 -1.84 5.31
N ILE A 51 -4.84 -0.75 4.77
CA ILE A 51 -4.52 -0.24 3.44
C ILE A 51 -3.97 1.17 3.55
N VAL A 52 -2.86 1.45 2.87
CA VAL A 52 -2.39 2.80 2.53
C VAL A 52 -2.42 2.94 1.01
N VAL A 53 -3.09 3.96 0.50
CA VAL A 53 -3.22 4.21 -0.94
C VAL A 53 -2.55 5.54 -1.32
N GLY A 54 -1.84 5.55 -2.45
CA GLY A 54 -1.26 6.77 -3.02
C GLY A 54 -2.32 7.66 -3.69
N GLY A 55 -1.94 8.90 -4.02
CA GLY A 55 -2.80 9.88 -4.70
C GLY A 55 -2.37 10.25 -6.13
N GLY A 56 -1.36 9.54 -6.67
CA GLY A 56 -0.71 9.91 -7.93
C GLY A 56 -1.57 9.81 -9.20
N ASN A 57 -2.71 9.12 -9.12
CA ASN A 57 -3.72 9.06 -10.17
C ASN A 57 -4.57 10.35 -10.27
N ILE A 58 -4.63 11.14 -9.19
CA ILE A 58 -5.43 12.37 -9.10
C ILE A 58 -4.52 13.60 -9.11
N PHE A 59 -3.47 13.59 -8.27
CA PHE A 59 -2.54 14.70 -8.14
C PHE A 59 -1.12 14.21 -7.88
N ARG A 60 -0.15 14.76 -8.65
CA ARG A 60 1.28 14.51 -8.48
C ARG A 60 2.00 15.80 -8.10
N GLY A 61 2.31 15.97 -6.81
CA GLY A 61 2.99 17.15 -6.28
C GLY A 61 4.40 17.40 -6.84
N VAL A 62 5.03 16.39 -7.42
CA VAL A 62 6.39 16.44 -8.00
C VAL A 62 6.35 16.57 -9.54
N SER A 63 5.16 16.63 -10.16
CA SER A 63 5.05 16.76 -11.62
C SER A 63 5.43 18.16 -12.10
N ALA A 64 5.80 18.28 -13.39
CA ALA A 64 6.10 19.56 -14.02
C ALA A 64 4.94 20.59 -13.89
N GLN A 65 3.71 20.13 -13.67
CA GLN A 65 2.53 20.97 -13.41
C GLN A 65 2.55 21.63 -12.02
N ALA A 66 3.27 21.07 -11.05
CA ALA A 66 3.44 21.62 -9.71
C ALA A 66 4.72 22.47 -9.56
N GLY A 67 5.52 22.64 -10.61
CA GLY A 67 6.85 23.24 -10.55
C GLY A 67 6.93 24.69 -10.05
N SER A 68 5.79 25.41 -9.96
CA SER A 68 5.69 26.74 -9.36
C SER A 68 5.00 26.76 -8.00
N MET A 69 4.52 25.62 -7.53
CA MET A 69 3.78 25.49 -6.27
C MET A 69 4.73 25.20 -5.11
N ASP A 70 4.45 25.78 -3.95
CA ASP A 70 5.13 25.41 -2.72
C ASP A 70 5.01 23.90 -2.45
N ARG A 71 6.12 23.27 -2.07
CA ARG A 71 6.18 21.81 -1.88
C ARG A 71 5.21 21.31 -0.81
N ALA A 72 5.09 22.03 0.31
CA ALA A 72 4.19 21.63 1.38
C ALA A 72 2.73 21.69 0.91
N THR A 73 2.35 22.75 0.16
CA THR A 73 1.02 22.88 -0.43
C THR A 73 0.74 21.74 -1.41
N ALA A 74 1.69 21.40 -2.28
CA ALA A 74 1.54 20.29 -3.21
C ALA A 74 1.36 18.94 -2.49
N ASP A 75 2.11 18.72 -1.40
CA ASP A 75 2.00 17.51 -0.60
C ASP A 75 0.63 17.41 0.10
N TYR A 76 0.07 18.53 0.60
CA TYR A 76 -1.31 18.54 1.14
C TYR A 76 -2.36 18.21 0.06
N MET A 77 -2.20 18.72 -1.17
CA MET A 77 -3.08 18.32 -2.28
C MET A 77 -2.96 16.82 -2.59
N GLY A 78 -1.75 16.27 -2.56
CA GLY A 78 -1.53 14.83 -2.67
C GLY A 78 -2.19 14.04 -1.54
N MET A 79 -2.15 14.53 -0.30
CA MET A 79 -2.86 13.92 0.84
C MET A 79 -4.37 13.91 0.60
N MET A 80 -4.96 15.03 0.10
CA MET A 80 -6.39 15.08 -0.25
C MET A 80 -6.74 14.08 -1.36
N ALA A 81 -5.89 13.91 -2.35
CA ALA A 81 -6.05 12.91 -3.40
C ALA A 81 -6.12 11.48 -2.82
N THR A 82 -5.32 11.17 -1.80
CA THR A 82 -5.40 9.86 -1.12
C THR A 82 -6.72 9.67 -0.39
N VAL A 83 -7.32 10.73 0.14
CA VAL A 83 -8.65 10.67 0.79
C VAL A 83 -9.72 10.29 -0.22
N MET A 84 -9.70 10.89 -1.42
CA MET A 84 -10.64 10.53 -2.49
C MET A 84 -10.53 9.05 -2.85
N ASN A 85 -9.31 8.53 -3.03
CA ASN A 85 -9.08 7.12 -3.31
C ASN A 85 -9.56 6.22 -2.16
N ALA A 86 -9.33 6.62 -0.91
CA ALA A 86 -9.76 5.86 0.28
C ALA A 86 -11.28 5.77 0.37
N LEU A 87 -12.01 6.83 0.03
CA LEU A 87 -13.47 6.82 0.00
C LEU A 87 -14.01 5.90 -1.09
N ALA A 88 -13.42 5.95 -2.29
CA ALA A 88 -13.81 5.07 -3.38
C ALA A 88 -13.56 3.58 -3.06
N LEU A 89 -12.42 3.25 -2.44
CA LEU A 89 -12.15 1.89 -1.99
C LEU A 89 -13.14 1.44 -0.90
N LYS A 90 -13.47 2.33 0.06
CA LYS A 90 -14.45 2.02 1.11
C LYS A 90 -15.81 1.69 0.52
N ASP A 91 -16.31 2.50 -0.40
CA ASP A 91 -17.59 2.30 -1.08
C ASP A 91 -17.64 0.95 -1.82
N ALA A 92 -16.57 0.63 -2.55
CA ALA A 92 -16.45 -0.64 -3.25
C ALA A 92 -16.43 -1.85 -2.27
N PHE A 93 -15.74 -1.78 -1.14
CA PHE A 93 -15.80 -2.82 -0.11
C PHE A 93 -17.20 -3.01 0.45
N GLU A 94 -17.91 -1.92 0.75
CA GLU A 94 -19.27 -1.97 1.29
C GLU A 94 -20.26 -2.59 0.29
N THR A 95 -20.07 -2.34 -1.02
CA THR A 95 -20.84 -3.00 -2.11
C THR A 95 -20.64 -4.52 -2.10
N LEU A 96 -19.45 -5.02 -1.74
CA LEU A 96 -19.17 -6.46 -1.57
C LEU A 96 -19.57 -7.02 -0.20
N GLY A 97 -20.23 -6.23 0.65
CA GLY A 97 -20.63 -6.63 2.00
C GLY A 97 -19.47 -6.69 3.00
N ILE A 98 -18.29 -6.15 2.66
CA ILE A 98 -17.12 -6.07 3.55
C ILE A 98 -17.14 -4.73 4.28
N LYS A 99 -17.11 -4.77 5.59
CA LYS A 99 -17.05 -3.56 6.40
C LYS A 99 -15.69 -2.91 6.29
N ALA A 100 -15.64 -1.65 5.88
CA ALA A 100 -14.42 -0.85 5.79
C ALA A 100 -14.53 0.45 6.59
N ARG A 101 -13.39 0.97 7.07
CA ARG A 101 -13.30 2.25 7.78
C ARG A 101 -12.16 3.07 7.20
N VAL A 102 -12.42 4.35 6.95
CA VAL A 102 -11.39 5.30 6.56
C VAL A 102 -10.97 6.10 7.78
N GLN A 103 -9.67 6.07 8.08
CA GLN A 103 -9.08 6.94 9.09
C GLN A 103 -8.07 7.88 8.43
N SER A 104 -8.25 9.18 8.63
CA SER A 104 -7.43 10.22 8.04
C SER A 104 -6.41 10.78 9.03
N ALA A 105 -5.17 10.96 8.57
CA ALA A 105 -4.13 11.65 9.34
C ALA A 105 -4.39 13.18 9.45
N LEU A 106 -5.20 13.74 8.54
CA LEU A 106 -5.71 15.12 8.63
C LEU A 106 -7.12 15.10 9.22
N SER A 107 -7.43 16.03 10.12
CA SER A 107 -8.77 16.12 10.71
C SER A 107 -9.80 16.60 9.68
N MET A 108 -10.78 15.76 9.39
CA MET A 108 -11.89 16.02 8.46
C MET A 108 -13.13 15.19 8.86
N GLN A 109 -13.60 15.39 10.06
CA GLN A 109 -14.56 14.51 10.75
C GLN A 109 -15.87 14.28 10.00
N GLN A 110 -16.28 15.19 9.10
CA GLN A 110 -17.48 15.03 8.26
C GLN A 110 -17.30 13.97 7.16
N ILE A 111 -16.04 13.61 6.83
CA ILE A 111 -15.71 12.76 5.69
C ILE A 111 -15.08 11.44 6.14
N ALA A 112 -14.15 11.51 7.08
CA ALA A 112 -13.39 10.35 7.57
C ALA A 112 -13.09 10.49 9.07
N GLU A 113 -12.95 9.35 9.75
CA GLU A 113 -12.54 9.34 11.14
C GLU A 113 -11.11 9.90 11.28
N THR A 114 -10.86 10.68 12.32
CA THR A 114 -9.47 11.05 12.65
C THR A 114 -8.71 9.80 13.07
N TYR A 115 -7.49 9.63 12.56
CA TYR A 115 -6.67 8.48 12.89
C TYR A 115 -6.44 8.37 14.40
N ALA A 116 -6.72 7.19 14.90
CA ALA A 116 -6.44 6.80 16.28
C ALA A 116 -6.00 5.34 16.32
N ARG A 117 -4.75 5.10 16.72
CA ARG A 117 -4.14 3.76 16.74
C ARG A 117 -5.00 2.70 17.47
N PRO A 118 -5.51 2.92 18.69
CA PRO A 118 -6.32 1.92 19.38
C PRO A 118 -7.59 1.55 18.62
N LYS A 119 -8.22 2.54 17.97
CA LYS A 119 -9.44 2.35 17.19
C LYS A 119 -9.18 1.58 15.90
N ALA A 120 -8.05 1.85 15.24
CA ALA A 120 -7.64 1.10 14.04
C ALA A 120 -7.39 -0.37 14.38
N ILE A 121 -6.69 -0.67 15.47
CA ILE A 121 -6.44 -2.04 15.93
C ILE A 121 -7.77 -2.75 16.22
N GLN A 122 -8.68 -2.10 16.95
CA GLN A 122 -10.01 -2.64 17.24
C GLN A 122 -10.74 -3.01 15.94
N TYR A 123 -10.74 -2.14 14.93
CA TYR A 123 -11.41 -2.42 13.66
C TYR A 123 -10.79 -3.62 12.92
N LEU A 124 -9.45 -3.72 12.91
CA LEU A 124 -8.78 -4.87 12.31
C LEU A 124 -9.15 -6.18 13.03
N GLU A 125 -9.22 -6.17 14.36
CA GLU A 125 -9.61 -7.32 15.18
C GLU A 125 -11.09 -7.70 15.01
N GLU A 126 -11.95 -6.73 14.70
CA GLU A 126 -13.35 -6.96 14.33
C GLU A 126 -13.52 -7.46 12.87
N GLY A 127 -12.43 -7.69 12.14
CA GLY A 127 -12.43 -8.15 10.74
C GLY A 127 -12.83 -7.07 9.73
N LYS A 128 -12.75 -5.79 10.10
CA LYS A 128 -12.97 -4.66 9.19
C LYS A 128 -11.67 -4.31 8.46
N VAL A 129 -11.78 -3.90 7.22
CA VAL A 129 -10.66 -3.26 6.49
C VAL A 129 -10.49 -1.84 7.01
N VAL A 130 -9.25 -1.46 7.30
CA VAL A 130 -8.93 -0.07 7.70
C VAL A 130 -8.10 0.60 6.60
N ILE A 131 -8.62 1.69 6.05
CA ILE A 131 -7.96 2.45 4.98
C ILE A 131 -7.40 3.73 5.60
N PHE A 132 -6.08 3.85 5.62
CA PHE A 132 -5.37 5.00 6.16
C PHE A 132 -5.17 6.05 5.07
N ALA A 133 -5.84 7.19 5.19
CA ALA A 133 -5.83 8.29 4.26
C ALA A 133 -4.96 9.46 4.75
N ALA A 134 -4.65 10.39 3.86
CA ALA A 134 -3.82 11.57 4.10
C ALA A 134 -2.37 11.26 4.52
N GLY A 135 -1.85 10.10 4.12
CA GLY A 135 -0.45 9.75 4.33
C GLY A 135 -0.03 9.78 5.80
N THR A 136 1.05 10.49 6.13
CA THR A 136 1.50 10.75 7.50
C THR A 136 0.81 11.96 8.15
N GLY A 137 0.06 12.75 7.36
CA GLY A 137 -0.47 14.06 7.78
C GLY A 137 0.57 15.19 7.73
N ASN A 138 1.80 14.89 7.33
CA ASN A 138 2.90 15.84 7.26
C ASN A 138 3.46 15.94 5.85
N PRO A 139 3.78 17.16 5.36
CA PRO A 139 4.51 17.33 4.12
C PRO A 139 5.88 16.64 4.14
N PHE A 140 6.48 16.49 2.95
CA PHE A 140 7.82 15.91 2.70
C PHE A 140 7.94 14.40 2.87
N PHE A 141 6.89 13.70 3.29
CA PHE A 141 6.85 12.25 3.37
C PHE A 141 5.99 11.65 2.25
N THR A 142 6.40 10.46 1.80
CA THR A 142 5.65 9.72 0.78
C THR A 142 4.62 8.78 1.40
N THR A 143 3.79 8.17 0.55
CA THR A 143 2.87 7.11 0.99
C THR A 143 3.58 5.81 1.34
N ASP A 144 4.81 5.57 0.87
CA ASP A 144 5.64 4.44 1.32
C ASP A 144 6.03 4.64 2.80
N THR A 145 6.44 5.87 3.18
CA THR A 145 6.71 6.22 4.59
C THR A 145 5.45 6.07 5.46
N ALA A 146 4.29 6.51 4.96
CA ALA A 146 3.02 6.33 5.68
C ALA A 146 2.69 4.84 5.87
N ALA A 147 2.92 4.01 4.86
CA ALA A 147 2.69 2.56 4.94
C ALA A 147 3.62 1.88 5.96
N ALA A 148 4.91 2.23 5.96
CA ALA A 148 5.85 1.73 6.96
C ALA A 148 5.45 2.12 8.39
N LEU A 149 5.04 3.39 8.59
CA LEU A 149 4.58 3.89 9.88
C LEU A 149 3.32 3.15 10.36
N ARG A 150 2.28 3.05 9.52
CA ARG A 150 1.03 2.36 9.89
C ARG A 150 1.26 0.85 10.09
N GLY A 151 2.12 0.22 9.27
CA GLY A 151 2.49 -1.18 9.44
C GLY A 151 3.12 -1.46 10.80
N ALA A 152 4.06 -0.61 11.22
CA ALA A 152 4.70 -0.70 12.53
C ALA A 152 3.70 -0.42 13.67
N GLU A 153 2.87 0.63 13.57
CA GLU A 153 1.86 0.99 14.58
C GLU A 153 0.79 -0.07 14.78
N MET A 154 0.38 -0.74 13.70
CA MET A 154 -0.64 -1.80 13.73
C MET A 154 -0.06 -3.16 14.13
N ASN A 155 1.25 -3.28 14.36
CA ASN A 155 1.94 -4.55 14.58
C ASN A 155 1.65 -5.54 13.46
N CYS A 156 1.79 -5.12 12.20
CA CYS A 156 1.61 -5.99 11.05
C CYS A 156 2.76 -7.02 10.95
N ASP A 157 2.42 -8.23 10.53
CA ASP A 157 3.41 -9.29 10.28
C ASP A 157 4.31 -8.95 9.10
N VAL A 158 3.77 -8.20 8.13
CA VAL A 158 4.44 -7.83 6.90
C VAL A 158 3.80 -6.58 6.28
N MET A 159 4.61 -5.79 5.58
CA MET A 159 4.15 -4.74 4.69
C MET A 159 4.16 -5.28 3.25
N LEU A 160 3.03 -5.22 2.58
CA LEU A 160 2.83 -5.67 1.21
C LEU A 160 2.86 -4.45 0.28
N LYS A 161 3.89 -4.36 -0.57
CA LYS A 161 3.99 -3.30 -1.57
C LYS A 161 3.51 -3.81 -2.92
N ALA A 162 2.28 -3.45 -3.28
CA ALA A 162 1.70 -3.74 -4.57
C ALA A 162 2.24 -2.79 -5.64
N THR A 163 2.78 -3.34 -6.73
CA THR A 163 3.42 -2.59 -7.82
C THR A 163 3.02 -3.14 -9.20
N ASN A 164 3.46 -2.43 -10.26
CA ASN A 164 3.28 -2.87 -11.65
C ASN A 164 4.38 -3.86 -12.10
N VAL A 165 5.35 -4.17 -11.24
CA VAL A 165 6.37 -5.20 -11.45
C VAL A 165 6.22 -6.26 -10.36
N ASP A 166 6.55 -7.50 -10.68
CA ASP A 166 6.28 -8.65 -9.83
C ASP A 166 7.34 -8.91 -8.75
N GLY A 167 8.23 -7.94 -8.49
CA GLY A 167 9.22 -8.06 -7.42
C GLY A 167 10.36 -7.05 -7.53
N VAL A 168 11.43 -7.30 -6.78
CA VAL A 168 12.68 -6.55 -6.84
C VAL A 168 13.66 -7.27 -7.78
N TYR A 169 14.26 -6.52 -8.68
CA TYR A 169 15.17 -7.04 -9.71
C TYR A 169 16.60 -6.53 -9.53
N THR A 170 17.54 -7.24 -10.11
CA THR A 170 18.98 -6.86 -10.14
C THR A 170 19.21 -5.55 -10.90
N ALA A 171 18.34 -5.23 -11.86
CA ALA A 171 18.28 -3.99 -12.64
C ALA A 171 16.84 -3.72 -13.06
N ASP A 172 16.56 -2.61 -13.73
CA ASP A 172 15.23 -2.29 -14.26
C ASP A 172 14.85 -3.29 -15.39
N PRO A 173 13.90 -4.22 -15.21
CA PRO A 173 13.56 -5.24 -16.21
C PRO A 173 12.98 -4.65 -17.51
N LYS A 174 12.52 -3.40 -17.50
CA LYS A 174 12.07 -2.70 -18.71
C LYS A 174 13.22 -2.20 -19.57
N LYS A 175 14.42 -2.03 -19.00
CA LYS A 175 15.62 -1.52 -19.67
C LYS A 175 16.67 -2.59 -19.89
N ASP A 176 16.72 -3.57 -19.01
CA ASP A 176 17.69 -4.68 -19.05
C ASP A 176 16.98 -6.02 -19.06
N PRO A 177 16.87 -6.68 -20.23
CA PRO A 177 16.22 -7.99 -20.34
C PRO A 177 16.94 -9.11 -19.57
N SER A 178 18.21 -8.89 -19.15
CA SER A 178 18.97 -9.84 -18.33
C SER A 178 18.71 -9.71 -16.83
N ALA A 179 17.92 -8.70 -16.41
CA ALA A 179 17.58 -8.49 -15.02
C ALA A 179 16.83 -9.70 -14.46
N THR A 180 17.28 -10.20 -13.32
CA THR A 180 16.67 -11.33 -12.61
C THR A 180 15.97 -10.85 -11.34
N ARG A 181 14.82 -11.43 -11.05
CA ARG A 181 14.06 -11.15 -9.83
C ARG A 181 14.70 -11.85 -8.64
N TYR A 182 14.82 -11.15 -7.52
CA TYR A 182 15.15 -11.77 -6.24
C TYR A 182 13.92 -12.49 -5.67
N GLU A 183 14.09 -13.70 -5.17
CA GLU A 183 13.07 -14.35 -4.33
C GLU A 183 13.08 -13.72 -2.93
N THR A 184 14.28 -13.60 -2.36
CA THR A 184 14.51 -12.93 -1.08
C THR A 184 15.75 -12.02 -1.18
N ILE A 185 15.78 -10.96 -0.39
CA ILE A 185 16.94 -10.08 -0.24
C ILE A 185 16.91 -9.43 1.15
N THR A 186 18.07 -9.24 1.76
CA THR A 186 18.13 -8.50 3.03
C THR A 186 18.03 -7.00 2.82
N PHE A 187 17.61 -6.26 3.89
CA PHE A 187 17.61 -4.79 3.85
C PHE A 187 19.00 -4.24 3.54
N ASP A 188 20.06 -4.83 4.14
CA ASP A 188 21.42 -4.36 3.95
C ASP A 188 21.95 -4.64 2.53
N GLU A 189 21.63 -5.79 1.94
CA GLU A 189 21.96 -6.08 0.54
C GLU A 189 21.24 -5.14 -0.43
N ALA A 190 19.97 -4.85 -0.21
CA ALA A 190 19.19 -3.94 -1.03
C ALA A 190 19.78 -2.51 -0.98
N LEU A 191 20.23 -2.05 0.19
CA LEU A 191 20.92 -0.77 0.36
C LEU A 191 22.28 -0.77 -0.34
N ASN A 192 23.11 -1.78 -0.12
CA ASN A 192 24.44 -1.88 -0.71
C ASN A 192 24.40 -1.93 -2.24
N LYS A 193 23.36 -2.52 -2.80
CA LYS A 193 23.12 -2.61 -4.26
C LYS A 193 22.35 -1.41 -4.81
N ASN A 194 22.00 -0.40 -3.99
CA ASN A 194 21.20 0.76 -4.37
C ASN A 194 19.87 0.40 -5.04
N LEU A 195 19.22 -0.68 -4.64
CA LEU A 195 17.95 -1.11 -5.21
C LEU A 195 16.83 -0.18 -4.72
N LYS A 196 16.04 0.35 -5.65
CA LYS A 196 14.94 1.27 -5.34
C LYS A 196 13.66 0.50 -4.98
N VAL A 197 13.63 -0.09 -3.80
CA VAL A 197 12.43 -0.79 -3.28
C VAL A 197 11.36 0.23 -2.88
N MET A 198 11.74 1.25 -2.11
CA MET A 198 10.90 2.36 -1.65
C MET A 198 11.76 3.57 -1.30
N ASP A 199 11.17 4.67 -0.81
CA ASP A 199 11.96 5.80 -0.33
C ASP A 199 12.80 5.43 0.91
N ALA A 200 13.90 6.17 1.10
CA ALA A 200 14.89 5.86 2.13
C ALA A 200 14.30 5.89 3.56
N THR A 201 13.36 6.81 3.83
CA THR A 201 12.73 6.95 5.15
C THR A 201 11.86 5.73 5.47
N ALA A 202 11.02 5.30 4.52
CA ALA A 202 10.20 4.11 4.65
C ALA A 202 11.06 2.86 4.87
N PHE A 203 12.13 2.73 4.07
CA PHE A 203 13.03 1.59 4.11
C PHE A 203 13.78 1.49 5.46
N ALA A 204 14.31 2.63 5.95
CA ALA A 204 14.98 2.71 7.24
C ALA A 204 14.04 2.35 8.40
N LEU A 205 12.79 2.85 8.37
CA LEU A 205 11.79 2.53 9.40
C LEU A 205 11.44 1.04 9.41
N CYS A 206 11.21 0.43 8.25
CA CYS A 206 10.92 -1.01 8.14
C CYS A 206 12.08 -1.84 8.70
N ARG A 207 13.34 -1.51 8.32
CA ARG A 207 14.53 -2.18 8.83
C ARG A 207 14.66 -2.07 10.35
N GLU A 208 14.53 -0.84 10.90
CA GLU A 208 14.63 -0.59 12.34
C GLU A 208 13.57 -1.36 13.13
N ARG A 209 12.34 -1.42 12.61
CA ARG A 209 11.21 -2.10 13.25
C ARG A 209 11.14 -3.60 12.92
N LYS A 210 12.06 -4.12 12.12
CA LYS A 210 12.06 -5.51 11.63
C LYS A 210 10.74 -5.88 10.95
N LEU A 211 10.11 -4.91 10.28
CA LEU A 211 8.91 -5.10 9.50
C LEU A 211 9.32 -5.55 8.09
N ASN A 212 9.19 -6.82 7.81
CA ASN A 212 9.49 -7.36 6.49
C ASN A 212 8.59 -6.74 5.42
N ILE A 213 9.10 -6.69 4.17
CA ILE A 213 8.36 -6.15 3.04
C ILE A 213 8.26 -7.27 1.99
N VAL A 214 7.07 -7.45 1.42
CA VAL A 214 6.90 -8.23 0.19
C VAL A 214 6.53 -7.28 -0.94
N VAL A 215 7.38 -7.23 -1.97
CA VAL A 215 7.11 -6.48 -3.21
C VAL A 215 6.55 -7.46 -4.23
N PHE A 216 5.35 -7.20 -4.75
CA PHE A 216 4.67 -8.11 -5.67
C PHE A 216 3.84 -7.38 -6.71
N GLY A 217 3.52 -8.05 -7.81
CA GLY A 217 2.67 -7.54 -8.88
C GLY A 217 1.19 -7.75 -8.58
N ILE A 218 0.40 -6.66 -8.46
CA ILE A 218 -1.03 -6.76 -8.15
C ILE A 218 -1.89 -7.10 -9.38
N ALA A 219 -1.36 -6.88 -10.60
CA ALA A 219 -2.12 -7.14 -11.82
C ALA A 219 -2.35 -8.64 -12.10
N LYS A 220 -1.59 -9.53 -11.46
CA LYS A 220 -1.74 -10.98 -11.60
C LYS A 220 -2.79 -11.47 -10.62
N GLN A 221 -3.90 -11.97 -11.14
CA GLN A 221 -5.01 -12.48 -10.35
C GLN A 221 -4.55 -13.51 -9.29
N GLY A 222 -5.03 -13.36 -8.06
CA GLY A 222 -4.70 -14.21 -6.92
C GLY A 222 -3.31 -13.98 -6.34
N SER A 223 -2.55 -12.98 -6.79
CA SER A 223 -1.20 -12.70 -6.29
C SER A 223 -1.21 -12.36 -4.79
N LEU A 224 -2.16 -11.54 -4.34
CA LEU A 224 -2.27 -11.18 -2.93
C LEU A 224 -2.55 -12.41 -2.06
N LYS A 225 -3.41 -13.31 -2.52
CA LYS A 225 -3.68 -14.57 -1.83
C LYS A 225 -2.43 -15.43 -1.70
N ARG A 226 -1.67 -15.62 -2.80
CA ARG A 226 -0.41 -16.39 -2.77
C ARG A 226 0.59 -15.79 -1.80
N VAL A 227 0.71 -14.46 -1.76
CA VAL A 227 1.58 -13.79 -0.77
C VAL A 227 1.16 -14.10 0.65
N VAL A 228 -0.13 -13.95 1.01
CA VAL A 228 -0.58 -14.13 2.40
C VAL A 228 -0.57 -15.59 2.85
N THR A 229 -0.60 -16.55 1.92
CA THR A 229 -0.43 -17.98 2.20
C THR A 229 1.04 -18.43 2.21
N GLY A 230 1.96 -17.53 1.80
CA GLY A 230 3.40 -17.79 1.81
C GLY A 230 3.90 -18.62 0.63
N GLU A 231 3.16 -18.64 -0.45
CA GLU A 231 3.61 -19.18 -1.73
C GLU A 231 4.69 -18.29 -2.35
N ASP A 232 5.42 -18.80 -3.35
CA ASP A 232 6.46 -18.06 -4.07
C ASP A 232 5.80 -16.99 -4.97
N GLU A 233 5.63 -15.80 -4.43
CA GLU A 233 5.08 -14.64 -5.13
C GLU A 233 5.84 -13.38 -4.69
N GLY A 234 6.39 -12.65 -5.65
CA GLY A 234 7.09 -11.40 -5.37
C GLY A 234 8.52 -11.58 -4.84
N THR A 235 9.00 -10.58 -4.13
CA THR A 235 10.31 -10.56 -3.45
C THR A 235 10.13 -10.24 -1.97
N LEU A 236 10.64 -11.10 -1.09
CA LEU A 236 10.68 -10.84 0.34
C LEU A 236 11.94 -10.04 0.70
N VAL A 237 11.77 -8.83 1.24
CA VAL A 237 12.85 -8.02 1.84
C VAL A 237 12.78 -8.19 3.36
N HIS A 238 13.89 -8.63 3.97
CA HIS A 238 13.91 -9.00 5.39
C HIS A 238 15.22 -8.58 6.08
N CYS A 239 15.29 -8.74 7.41
CA CYS A 239 16.52 -8.56 8.20
C CYS A 239 17.48 -9.72 8.04
#